data_3a22d034f6ef8f5d6844148349fea6fd
#
_entry.id   3a22d034f6ef8f5d6844148349fea6fd
#
_cell.length_a   1.000
_cell.length_b   1.000
_cell.length_c   1.000
_cell.angle_alpha   90.00
_cell.angle_beta   90.00
_cell.angle_gamma   90.00
#
_symmetry.space_group_name_H-M   'P 1'
#
loop_
_entity.id
_entity.type
_entity.pdbx_description
1 polymer ?
#
loop_
_entity_poly.entity_id
_entity_poly.type
_entity_poly.pdbx_seq_one_letter_code
_entity_poly.pdbx_strand_id
1 'polypeptide(L)'
;MRALPALAGALAIVACQPAPDPGETIVAAPAAERVARETGPLKTAIFAGGCFWGVEGVFSHVRGVKSAVSGYHGGTERQARYELVASGVTDHAEAVRVTYDP
;
A
#
# COMPACT_ATOMS: atom_id res chain seq x y z
N MET A 1 49.01 39.74 -11.66
CA MET A 1 48.24 38.60 -11.14
C MET A 1 46.77 38.97 -11.20
N ARG A 2 46.01 38.37 -12.12
CA ARG A 2 44.59 38.61 -12.28
C ARG A 2 43.86 37.40 -11.67
N ALA A 3 43.05 37.62 -10.63
CA ALA A 3 42.21 36.64 -10.03
C ALA A 3 40.96 36.40 -10.88
N LEU A 4 40.69 35.18 -11.29
CA LEU A 4 39.42 34.77 -11.92
C LEU A 4 38.36 34.56 -10.85
N PRO A 5 37.12 35.01 -11.05
CA PRO A 5 36.02 34.66 -10.16
C PRO A 5 35.53 33.24 -10.46
N ALA A 6 35.41 32.43 -9.41
CA ALA A 6 34.78 31.10 -9.46
C ALA A 6 33.28 31.28 -9.63
N LEU A 7 32.71 30.79 -10.73
CA LEU A 7 31.26 30.70 -10.94
C LEU A 7 30.77 29.47 -10.17
N ALA A 8 30.09 29.68 -9.05
CA ALA A 8 29.37 28.63 -8.34
C ALA A 8 28.03 28.38 -9.06
N GLY A 9 27.97 27.33 -9.87
CA GLY A 9 26.73 26.88 -10.50
C GLY A 9 25.83 26.21 -9.46
N ALA A 10 24.72 26.86 -9.11
CA ALA A 10 23.68 26.24 -8.33
C ALA A 10 22.92 25.23 -9.19
N LEU A 11 23.08 23.93 -8.91
CA LEU A 11 22.31 22.87 -9.55
C LEU A 11 20.91 22.86 -8.94
N ALA A 12 19.94 23.44 -9.62
CA ALA A 12 18.53 23.38 -9.24
C ALA A 12 18.01 21.97 -9.52
N ILE A 13 17.82 21.18 -8.47
CA ILE A 13 17.09 19.90 -8.54
C ILE A 13 15.62 20.24 -8.71
N VAL A 14 15.13 20.22 -9.93
CA VAL A 14 13.69 20.25 -10.21
C VAL A 14 13.14 18.89 -9.81
N ALA A 15 12.57 18.78 -8.61
CA ALA A 15 11.78 17.64 -8.22
C ALA A 15 10.55 17.60 -9.15
N CYS A 16 10.51 16.63 -10.06
CA CYS A 16 9.29 16.31 -10.80
C CYS A 16 8.25 15.78 -9.82
N GLN A 17 7.45 16.66 -9.26
CA GLN A 17 6.18 16.26 -8.67
C GLN A 17 5.21 16.05 -9.84
N PRO A 18 4.58 14.87 -9.97
CA PRO A 18 3.50 14.71 -10.92
C PRO A 18 2.42 15.73 -10.57
N ALA A 19 2.01 16.53 -11.55
CA ALA A 19 0.86 17.40 -11.37
C ALA A 19 -0.35 16.52 -11.04
N PRO A 20 -1.23 16.94 -10.12
CA PRO A 20 -2.47 16.21 -9.86
C PRO A 20 -3.24 16.09 -11.17
N ASP A 21 -3.69 14.88 -11.49
CA ASP A 21 -4.49 14.61 -12.66
C ASP A 21 -5.80 15.42 -12.55
N PRO A 22 -6.09 16.36 -13.48
CA PRO A 22 -7.31 17.15 -13.41
C PRO A 22 -8.59 16.33 -13.56
N GLY A 23 -8.48 15.02 -13.80
CA GLY A 23 -9.58 14.07 -13.87
C GLY A 23 -9.79 13.23 -12.62
N GLU A 24 -8.98 13.37 -11.58
CA GLU A 24 -9.16 12.58 -10.35
C GLU A 24 -10.35 13.11 -9.54
N THR A 25 -11.48 12.46 -9.74
CA THR A 25 -12.70 12.74 -8.98
C THR A 25 -12.69 11.92 -7.70
N ILE A 26 -12.82 12.59 -6.55
CA ILE A 26 -13.03 11.90 -5.28
C ILE A 26 -14.38 11.20 -5.33
N VAL A 27 -14.36 9.87 -5.44
CA VAL A 27 -15.57 9.05 -5.37
C VAL A 27 -15.80 8.70 -3.91
N ALA A 28 -16.91 9.21 -3.34
CA ALA A 28 -17.31 8.83 -2.00
C ALA A 28 -17.66 7.33 -1.96
N ALA A 29 -17.15 6.63 -0.95
CA ALA A 29 -17.55 5.24 -0.73
C ALA A 29 -19.06 5.15 -0.51
N PRO A 30 -19.76 4.17 -1.12
CA PRO A 30 -21.17 3.96 -0.87
C PRO A 30 -21.42 3.64 0.61
N ALA A 31 -22.60 3.96 1.10
CA ALA A 31 -23.00 3.55 2.44
C ALA A 31 -22.99 2.01 2.54
N ALA A 32 -22.57 1.50 3.69
CA ALA A 32 -22.57 0.05 3.92
C ALA A 32 -24.02 -0.48 3.89
N GLU A 33 -24.28 -1.49 3.09
CA GLU A 33 -25.59 -2.17 3.03
C GLU A 33 -25.93 -2.88 4.34
N ARG A 34 -24.91 -3.35 5.04
CA ARG A 34 -25.01 -3.98 6.36
C ARG A 34 -23.99 -3.39 7.31
N VAL A 35 -24.48 -2.93 8.43
CA VAL A 35 -23.61 -2.57 9.55
C VAL A 35 -23.45 -3.82 10.42
N ALA A 36 -22.25 -4.38 10.47
CA ALA A 36 -21.95 -5.46 11.38
C ALA A 36 -22.00 -4.92 12.82
N ARG A 37 -22.67 -5.69 13.70
CA ARG A 37 -22.72 -5.41 15.14
C ARG A 37 -22.07 -6.55 15.88
N GLU A 38 -20.87 -6.90 15.45
CA GLU A 38 -20.08 -7.91 16.13
C GLU A 38 -19.40 -7.30 17.33
N THR A 39 -19.25 -8.09 18.37
CA THR A 39 -18.49 -7.76 19.57
C THR A 39 -17.60 -8.95 19.92
N GLY A 40 -16.51 -8.72 20.62
CA GLY A 40 -15.66 -9.80 21.06
C GLY A 40 -14.16 -9.51 20.91
N PRO A 41 -13.33 -10.55 20.95
CA PRO A 41 -11.89 -10.38 20.78
C PRO A 41 -11.54 -9.92 19.36
N LEU A 42 -10.31 -9.44 19.21
CA LEU A 42 -9.77 -9.06 17.90
C LEU A 42 -9.93 -10.19 16.89
N LYS A 43 -10.31 -9.84 15.68
CA LYS A 43 -10.46 -10.76 14.56
C LYS A 43 -9.39 -10.51 13.51
N THR A 44 -9.20 -11.50 12.65
CA THR A 44 -8.26 -11.42 11.53
C THR A 44 -8.99 -11.75 10.24
N ALA A 45 -8.74 -10.93 9.22
CA ALA A 45 -9.15 -11.18 7.84
C ALA A 45 -7.94 -11.08 6.92
N ILE A 46 -8.00 -11.79 5.79
CA ILE A 46 -6.96 -11.74 4.75
C ILE A 46 -7.61 -11.23 3.48
N PHE A 47 -7.02 -10.17 2.91
CA PHE A 47 -7.49 -9.54 1.68
C PHE A 47 -6.44 -9.64 0.58
N ALA A 48 -6.82 -10.20 -0.56
CA ALA A 48 -6.05 -10.18 -1.79
C ALA A 48 -6.72 -9.17 -2.74
N GLY A 49 -6.06 -8.06 -3.03
CA GLY A 49 -6.66 -6.96 -3.78
C GLY A 49 -5.71 -6.29 -4.76
N GLY A 50 -4.75 -7.03 -5.31
CA GLY A 50 -3.68 -6.51 -6.15
C GLY A 50 -2.46 -6.10 -5.31
N CYS A 51 -1.78 -5.04 -5.69
CA CYS A 51 -0.57 -4.59 -5.00
C CYS A 51 -0.80 -4.44 -3.49
N PHE A 52 -0.16 -5.29 -2.71
CA PHE A 52 -0.39 -5.36 -1.26
C PHE A 52 0.02 -4.09 -0.50
N TRP A 53 0.98 -3.30 -1.00
CA TRP A 53 1.35 -2.03 -0.38
C TRP A 53 0.20 -1.02 -0.40
N GLY A 54 -0.54 -0.95 -1.51
CA GLY A 54 -1.73 -0.11 -1.61
C GLY A 54 -2.84 -0.58 -0.67
N VAL A 55 -3.09 -1.88 -0.63
CA VAL A 55 -4.10 -2.49 0.26
C VAL A 55 -3.73 -2.29 1.73
N GLU A 56 -2.46 -2.51 2.11
CA GLU A 56 -1.97 -2.26 3.47
C GLU A 56 -2.13 -0.78 3.86
N GLY A 57 -1.74 0.12 2.94
CA GLY A 57 -1.89 1.56 3.15
C GLY A 57 -3.34 1.97 3.43
N VAL A 58 -4.30 1.44 2.67
CA VAL A 58 -5.73 1.72 2.89
C VAL A 58 -6.19 1.20 4.24
N PHE A 59 -5.95 -0.09 4.54
CA PHE A 59 -6.43 -0.71 5.78
C PHE A 59 -5.79 -0.11 7.04
N SER A 60 -4.53 0.35 6.97
CA SER A 60 -3.87 0.98 8.12
C SER A 60 -4.56 2.26 8.59
N HIS A 61 -5.39 2.88 7.74
CA HIS A 61 -6.16 4.09 8.06
C HIS A 61 -7.63 3.80 8.40
N VAL A 62 -8.07 2.55 8.35
CA VAL A 62 -9.46 2.19 8.68
C VAL A 62 -9.65 2.14 10.19
N ARG A 63 -10.68 2.82 10.68
CA ARG A 63 -11.03 2.81 12.10
C ARG A 63 -11.36 1.37 12.54
N GLY A 64 -10.82 0.97 13.68
CA GLY A 64 -10.97 -0.39 14.22
C GLY A 64 -9.85 -1.34 13.81
N VAL A 65 -9.09 -1.05 12.77
CA VAL A 65 -7.93 -1.83 12.40
C VAL A 65 -6.80 -1.59 13.41
N LYS A 66 -6.23 -2.67 13.92
CA LYS A 66 -5.10 -2.66 14.86
C LYS A 66 -3.77 -2.91 14.16
N SER A 67 -3.79 -3.70 13.11
CA SER A 67 -2.62 -3.92 12.24
C SER A 67 -3.04 -4.37 10.85
N ALA A 68 -2.28 -3.95 9.86
CA ALA A 68 -2.34 -4.44 8.49
C ALA A 68 -0.91 -4.83 8.09
N VAL A 69 -0.73 -6.06 7.61
CA VAL A 69 0.60 -6.61 7.30
C VAL A 69 0.57 -7.30 5.95
N SER A 70 1.37 -6.81 5.03
CA SER A 70 1.55 -7.40 3.70
C SER A 70 2.25 -8.75 3.77
N GLY A 71 1.89 -9.64 2.87
CA GLY A 71 2.47 -10.97 2.78
C GLY A 71 1.95 -11.73 1.57
N TYR A 72 2.20 -13.03 1.56
CA TYR A 72 1.80 -13.92 0.47
C TYR A 72 0.91 -15.03 1.00
N HIS A 73 -0.17 -15.33 0.26
CA HIS A 73 -1.14 -16.34 0.66
C HIS A 73 -1.41 -17.33 -0.48
N GLY A 74 -1.53 -18.61 -0.17
CA GLY A 74 -1.94 -19.66 -1.10
C GLY A 74 -0.85 -20.64 -1.52
N GLY A 75 0.42 -20.26 -1.47
CA GLY A 75 1.55 -21.10 -1.86
C GLY A 75 2.36 -21.64 -0.68
N THR A 76 3.55 -22.12 -0.97
CA THR A 76 4.47 -22.66 0.03
C THR A 76 5.43 -21.59 0.54
N GLU A 77 5.87 -21.68 1.80
CA GLU A 77 6.81 -20.74 2.42
C GLU A 77 8.09 -20.56 1.60
N ARG A 78 8.60 -21.63 1.00
CA ARG A 78 9.81 -21.60 0.17
C ARG A 78 9.69 -20.68 -1.05
N GLN A 79 8.47 -20.53 -1.57
CA GLN A 79 8.15 -19.72 -2.75
C GLN A 79 7.65 -18.31 -2.39
N ALA A 80 7.51 -17.99 -1.10
CA ALA A 80 7.05 -16.70 -0.63
C ALA A 80 8.15 -15.62 -0.76
N ARG A 81 8.55 -15.33 -2.00
CA ARG A 81 9.52 -14.32 -2.38
C ARG A 81 8.96 -13.43 -3.47
N TYR A 82 9.21 -12.14 -3.36
CA TYR A 82 8.63 -11.16 -4.27
C TYR A 82 8.88 -11.50 -5.74
N GLU A 83 10.11 -11.83 -6.10
CA GLU A 83 10.50 -12.12 -7.49
C GLU A 83 9.74 -13.32 -8.07
N LEU A 84 9.48 -14.34 -7.24
CA LEU A 84 8.75 -15.52 -7.67
C LEU A 84 7.25 -15.25 -7.77
N VAL A 85 6.69 -14.55 -6.80
CA VAL A 85 5.26 -14.23 -6.81
C VAL A 85 4.93 -13.23 -7.91
N ALA A 86 5.72 -12.18 -8.06
CA ALA A 86 5.54 -11.18 -9.11
C ALA A 86 5.68 -11.75 -10.53
N SER A 87 6.49 -12.80 -10.71
CA SER A 87 6.60 -13.47 -12.00
C SER A 87 5.44 -14.44 -12.33
N GLY A 88 4.52 -14.64 -11.38
CA GLY A 88 3.34 -15.49 -11.59
C GLY A 88 3.63 -17.00 -11.66
N VAL A 89 4.79 -17.46 -11.20
CA VAL A 89 5.18 -18.89 -11.24
C VAL A 89 4.83 -19.64 -9.96
N THR A 90 4.13 -19.02 -9.02
CA THR A 90 3.71 -19.61 -7.76
C THR A 90 2.20 -19.55 -7.60
N ASP A 91 1.65 -20.33 -6.66
CA ASP A 91 0.24 -20.28 -6.29
C ASP A 91 -0.06 -19.14 -5.28
N HIS A 92 0.93 -18.31 -4.96
CA HIS A 92 0.75 -17.19 -4.06
C HIS A 92 0.00 -16.03 -4.72
N ALA A 93 -0.86 -15.39 -3.92
CA ALA A 93 -1.32 -14.03 -4.16
C ALA A 93 -0.67 -13.07 -3.18
N GLU A 94 -0.41 -11.84 -3.60
CA GLU A 94 -0.17 -10.74 -2.69
C GLU A 94 -1.40 -10.52 -1.84
N ALA A 95 -1.25 -10.46 -0.53
CA ALA A 95 -2.36 -10.34 0.41
C ALA A 95 -1.97 -9.51 1.63
N VAL A 96 -2.97 -8.96 2.29
CA VAL A 96 -2.79 -8.22 3.55
C VAL A 96 -3.59 -8.89 4.64
N ARG A 97 -2.90 -9.23 5.72
CA ARG A 97 -3.52 -9.72 6.95
C ARG A 97 -3.91 -8.53 7.82
N VAL A 98 -5.20 -8.34 8.00
CA VAL A 98 -5.78 -7.26 8.79
C VAL A 98 -6.28 -7.81 10.11
N THR A 99 -5.77 -7.29 11.23
CA THR A 99 -6.28 -7.56 12.58
C THR A 99 -7.13 -6.37 13.01
N TYR A 100 -8.35 -6.62 13.41
CA TYR A 100 -9.32 -5.56 13.71
C TYR A 100 -10.19 -5.86 14.92
N ASP A 101 -10.72 -4.81 15.48
CA ASP A 101 -11.73 -4.83 16.55
C ASP A 101 -13.11 -4.87 15.88
N PRO A 102 -13.90 -5.94 16.09
CA PRO A 102 -15.19 -6.13 15.41
C PRO A 102 -16.26 -5.14 15.86
#